data_57dc3f8317217623bdcb7977d561bc44
#
_entry.id   57dc3f8317217623bdcb7977d561bc44
#
_cell.length_a   1.000
_cell.length_b   1.000
_cell.length_c   1.000
_cell.angle_alpha   90.00
_cell.angle_beta   90.00
_cell.angle_gamma   90.00
#
_symmetry.space_group_name_H-M   'P 1'
#
loop_
_entity.id
_entity.type
_entity.pdbx_description
1 polymer ?
#
loop_
_entity_poly.entity_id
_entity_poly.type
_entity_poly.pdbx_seq_one_letter_code
_entity_poly.pdbx_strand_id
1 'polypeptide(L)'
;MKKDFTLVSQETGVQDAGKSTSTAKVSIVDQMIPSNPANTVVSFPESASSIRTADFGPFYGQGYDDITAACQSAIEKLVAESLETKGNSLAVTTVVGYWLYGFRKATPFLSLLHTASGKNLSMGDLNTHTINQFVQYLRNEPIGYVTQKSYYTKAIALLRACYRFGFWPEVDIKTVWPANPFPNSNKRSKGQKALSKNEKRRVVKALRKEMERIVAHSDPLDSYDLAVCVLSIALSTGMNRTPILELVTDCVQPHPLKSNLRLLVSFKRRGNATQVVALRKSEEVSEMASI
;
A
#
# COMPACT_ATOMS: atom_id res chain seq x y z
N MET A 1 2.38 8.41 -39.73
CA MET A 1 3.78 8.77 -39.43
C MET A 1 4.16 8.19 -38.10
N LYS A 2 4.88 7.08 -38.12
CA LYS A 2 5.48 6.47 -36.91
C LYS A 2 6.83 7.14 -36.69
N LYS A 3 7.10 7.62 -35.49
CA LYS A 3 8.43 8.09 -35.09
C LYS A 3 9.09 6.98 -34.26
N ASP A 4 10.11 6.39 -34.82
CA ASP A 4 11.00 5.46 -34.16
C ASP A 4 11.96 6.23 -33.24
N PHE A 5 12.03 5.82 -31.97
CA PHE A 5 13.05 6.30 -31.04
C PHE A 5 14.15 5.26 -30.94
N THR A 6 15.32 5.59 -31.49
CA THR A 6 16.54 4.78 -31.35
C THR A 6 17.24 5.15 -30.04
N LEU A 7 17.42 4.18 -29.19
CA LEU A 7 18.26 4.28 -27.99
C LEU A 7 19.73 4.10 -28.40
N VAL A 8 20.54 5.11 -28.15
CA VAL A 8 22.00 5.05 -28.28
C VAL A 8 22.58 4.56 -26.97
N SER A 9 23.14 3.36 -26.96
CA SER A 9 23.93 2.81 -25.86
C SER A 9 25.35 3.39 -25.93
N GLN A 10 25.78 4.10 -24.92
CA GLN A 10 27.20 4.41 -24.71
C GLN A 10 27.80 3.33 -23.80
N GLU A 11 28.66 2.52 -24.39
CA GLU A 11 29.59 1.66 -23.65
C GLU A 11 30.74 2.50 -23.11
N THR A 12 30.89 2.58 -21.80
CA THR A 12 32.12 2.99 -21.15
C THR A 12 32.75 1.80 -20.47
N GLY A 13 33.85 1.33 -21.09
CA GLY A 13 34.72 0.31 -20.50
C GLY A 13 35.38 0.83 -19.23
N VAL A 14 35.33 0.05 -18.17
CA VAL A 14 36.17 0.18 -16.98
C VAL A 14 36.86 -1.15 -16.72
N GLN A 15 38.17 -1.05 -16.66
CA GLN A 15 39.12 -2.14 -16.47
C GLN A 15 38.98 -2.85 -15.14
N ASP A 16 39.20 -4.14 -15.17
CA ASP A 16 39.44 -5.05 -14.06
C ASP A 16 40.50 -4.53 -13.09
N ALA A 17 40.16 -4.43 -11.83
CA ALA A 17 41.08 -4.43 -10.73
C ALA A 17 40.56 -5.43 -9.67
N GLY A 18 41.16 -6.62 -9.68
CA GLY A 18 40.89 -7.65 -8.70
C GLY A 18 41.09 -7.19 -7.27
N LYS A 19 40.00 -7.25 -6.47
CA LYS A 19 40.05 -7.31 -5.02
C LYS A 19 39.19 -8.47 -4.54
N SER A 20 39.88 -9.51 -4.13
CA SER A 20 39.38 -10.59 -3.28
C SER A 20 38.75 -9.99 -2.03
N THR A 21 37.43 -9.88 -1.98
CA THR A 21 36.69 -9.61 -0.76
C THR A 21 36.23 -10.94 -0.18
N SER A 22 36.93 -11.38 0.84
CA SER A 22 36.53 -12.41 1.79
C SER A 22 35.10 -12.07 2.28
N THR A 23 34.13 -12.85 1.81
CA THR A 23 32.77 -12.84 2.34
C THR A 23 32.81 -13.44 3.73
N ALA A 24 32.89 -12.59 4.74
CA ALA A 24 32.64 -12.98 6.12
C ALA A 24 31.21 -13.54 6.17
N LYS A 25 31.08 -14.86 6.33
CA LYS A 25 29.85 -15.51 6.76
C LYS A 25 29.51 -14.92 8.12
N VAL A 26 28.58 -13.96 8.16
CA VAL A 26 27.92 -13.57 9.40
C VAL A 26 27.17 -14.81 9.86
N SER A 27 27.68 -15.45 10.89
CA SER A 27 26.95 -16.50 11.61
C SER A 27 25.69 -15.84 12.16
N ILE A 28 24.56 -16.19 11.56
CA ILE A 28 23.24 -15.86 12.09
C ILE A 28 23.15 -16.66 13.38
N VAL A 29 23.40 -15.99 14.49
CA VAL A 29 23.14 -16.51 15.84
C VAL A 29 21.65 -16.86 15.84
N ASP A 30 21.32 -18.10 16.20
CA ASP A 30 19.96 -18.60 16.43
C ASP A 30 19.16 -17.60 17.26
N GLN A 31 18.43 -16.72 16.62
CA GLN A 31 17.40 -15.93 17.26
C GLN A 31 16.20 -16.85 17.42
N MET A 32 16.21 -17.65 18.49
CA MET A 32 15.04 -18.40 18.93
C MET A 32 13.90 -17.39 19.09
N ILE A 33 12.90 -17.47 18.22
CA ILE A 33 11.67 -16.69 18.36
C ILE A 33 10.97 -17.24 19.61
N PRO A 34 10.70 -16.41 20.64
CA PRO A 34 9.99 -16.89 21.82
C PRO A 34 8.61 -17.39 21.40
N SER A 35 8.27 -18.60 21.82
CA SER A 35 6.99 -19.27 21.47
C SER A 35 5.75 -18.52 21.97
N ASN A 36 5.93 -17.58 22.88
CA ASN A 36 4.87 -16.69 23.38
C ASN A 36 5.52 -15.36 23.83
N PRO A 37 5.52 -14.30 23.00
CA PRO A 37 6.12 -13.03 23.39
C PRO A 37 5.34 -12.38 24.53
N ALA A 38 6.05 -11.66 25.41
CA ALA A 38 5.46 -10.93 26.54
C ALA A 38 4.46 -9.85 26.08
N ASN A 39 4.62 -9.34 24.86
CA ASN A 39 3.72 -8.38 24.22
C ASN A 39 3.23 -8.94 22.88
N THR A 40 1.93 -9.11 22.76
CA THR A 40 1.28 -9.59 21.52
C THR A 40 0.68 -8.46 20.67
N VAL A 41 0.81 -7.21 21.11
CA VAL A 41 0.22 -6.05 20.45
C VAL A 41 1.28 -5.21 19.78
N VAL A 42 1.19 -5.08 18.47
CA VAL A 42 2.04 -4.19 17.66
C VAL A 42 1.30 -2.89 17.39
N SER A 43 1.92 -1.76 17.72
CA SER A 43 1.37 -0.42 17.46
C SER A 43 1.74 0.08 16.06
N PHE A 44 0.82 0.79 15.42
CA PHE A 44 1.00 1.47 14.13
C PHE A 44 0.95 2.99 14.35
N PRO A 45 2.03 3.65 14.77
CA PRO A 45 2.06 5.09 14.94
C PRO A 45 1.95 5.78 13.58
N GLU A 46 1.44 7.00 13.55
CA GLU A 46 1.35 7.86 12.35
C GLU A 46 0.68 7.23 11.12
N SER A 47 -0.05 6.14 11.28
CA SER A 47 -0.79 5.54 10.19
C SER A 47 -1.97 6.41 9.76
N ALA A 48 -2.15 6.63 8.46
CA ALA A 48 -3.37 7.22 7.91
C ALA A 48 -4.60 6.29 8.03
N SER A 49 -4.39 5.03 8.45
CA SER A 49 -5.46 4.08 8.75
C SER A 49 -6.10 4.38 10.10
N SER A 50 -7.39 4.07 10.25
CA SER A 50 -8.08 4.06 11.56
C SER A 50 -7.56 2.96 12.49
N ILE A 51 -6.85 1.96 11.97
CA ILE A 51 -6.27 0.87 12.73
C ILE A 51 -4.92 1.31 13.28
N ARG A 52 -4.80 1.34 14.59
CA ARG A 52 -3.61 1.76 15.32
C ARG A 52 -2.82 0.60 15.93
N THR A 53 -3.43 -0.57 16.04
CA THR A 53 -2.80 -1.72 16.66
C THR A 53 -3.11 -3.01 15.89
N ALA A 54 -2.20 -3.96 15.98
CA ALA A 54 -2.39 -5.35 15.57
C ALA A 54 -2.23 -6.23 16.81
N ASP A 55 -3.31 -6.84 17.27
CA ASP A 55 -3.29 -7.78 18.36
C ASP A 55 -3.13 -9.21 17.85
N PHE A 56 -2.00 -9.84 18.16
CA PHE A 56 -1.68 -11.22 17.84
C PHE A 56 -2.12 -12.21 18.92
N GLY A 57 -2.48 -11.72 20.12
CA GLY A 57 -2.87 -12.56 21.26
C GLY A 57 -3.87 -13.66 20.93
N PRO A 58 -4.98 -13.36 20.23
CA PRO A 58 -6.00 -14.36 19.88
C PRO A 58 -5.50 -15.50 18.97
N PHE A 59 -4.32 -15.38 18.37
CA PHE A 59 -3.76 -16.34 17.42
C PHE A 59 -2.69 -17.25 18.03
N TYR A 60 -2.25 -16.95 19.26
CA TYR A 60 -1.40 -17.85 20.03
C TYR A 60 -2.24 -18.95 20.69
N GLY A 61 -1.63 -20.12 20.90
CA GLY A 61 -2.30 -21.31 21.44
C GLY A 61 -3.22 -22.01 20.44
N GLN A 62 -3.15 -21.64 19.14
CA GLN A 62 -4.00 -22.18 18.09
C GLN A 62 -3.31 -23.27 17.24
N GLY A 63 -2.11 -23.72 17.68
CA GLY A 63 -1.34 -24.75 17.00
C GLY A 63 -0.52 -24.27 15.80
N TYR A 64 -0.35 -22.96 15.63
CA TYR A 64 0.55 -22.33 14.64
C TYR A 64 1.31 -21.15 15.25
N ASP A 65 1.73 -21.30 16.48
CA ASP A 65 2.35 -20.24 17.29
C ASP A 65 3.68 -19.78 16.71
N ASP A 66 4.48 -20.69 16.16
CA ASP A 66 5.73 -20.37 15.49
C ASP A 66 5.51 -19.43 14.28
N ILE A 67 4.49 -19.73 13.47
CA ILE A 67 4.09 -18.87 12.34
C ILE A 67 3.58 -17.52 12.82
N THR A 68 2.79 -17.50 13.91
CA THR A 68 2.25 -16.29 14.53
C THR A 68 3.37 -15.41 15.03
N ALA A 69 4.33 -15.96 15.76
CA ALA A 69 5.48 -15.24 16.31
C ALA A 69 6.39 -14.68 15.20
N ALA A 70 6.65 -15.47 14.16
CA ALA A 70 7.42 -15.03 12.99
C ALA A 70 6.74 -13.85 12.27
N CYS A 71 5.42 -13.93 12.05
CA CYS A 71 4.63 -12.87 11.42
C CYS A 71 4.56 -11.61 12.29
N GLN A 72 4.39 -11.74 13.60
CA GLN A 72 4.41 -10.62 14.54
C GLN A 72 5.76 -9.90 14.48
N SER A 73 6.86 -10.63 14.66
CA SER A 73 8.22 -10.07 14.62
C SER A 73 8.55 -9.42 13.27
N ALA A 74 8.06 -10.00 12.17
CA ALA A 74 8.23 -9.39 10.85
C ALA A 74 7.44 -8.07 10.72
N ILE A 75 6.23 -7.98 11.25
CA ILE A 75 5.44 -6.75 11.24
C ILE A 75 6.08 -5.69 12.12
N GLU A 76 6.59 -6.03 13.31
CA GLU A 76 7.32 -5.11 14.19
C GLU A 76 8.52 -4.49 13.48
N LYS A 77 9.36 -5.32 12.83
CA LYS A 77 10.50 -4.84 12.03
C LYS A 77 10.09 -3.97 10.85
N LEU A 78 9.00 -4.34 10.14
CA LEU A 78 8.48 -3.53 9.03
C LEU A 78 7.95 -2.17 9.51
N VAL A 79 7.33 -2.09 10.68
CA VAL A 79 6.89 -0.83 11.30
C VAL A 79 8.11 0.02 11.65
N ALA A 80 9.13 -0.55 12.29
CA ALA A 80 10.36 0.16 12.61
C ALA A 80 11.03 0.74 11.36
N GLU A 81 11.21 -0.08 10.29
CA GLU A 81 11.72 0.37 9.01
C GLU A 81 10.88 1.48 8.36
N SER A 82 9.55 1.44 8.52
CA SER A 82 8.64 2.44 7.94
C SER A 82 8.77 3.82 8.58
N LEU A 83 9.30 3.89 9.79
CA LEU A 83 9.55 5.12 10.54
C LEU A 83 10.95 5.70 10.26
N GLU A 84 11.87 4.88 9.80
CA GLU A 84 13.18 5.33 9.36
C GLU A 84 13.05 6.09 8.03
N THR A 85 13.38 7.39 8.04
CA THR A 85 13.16 8.37 6.94
C THR A 85 13.98 8.10 5.67
N LYS A 86 14.54 6.93 5.45
CA LYS A 86 15.39 6.60 4.32
C LYS A 86 14.64 5.91 3.18
N GLY A 87 14.28 6.70 2.24
CA GLY A 87 14.10 6.50 0.77
C GLY A 87 13.25 5.36 0.22
N ASN A 88 13.20 4.15 0.78
CA ASN A 88 12.53 2.97 0.20
C ASN A 88 11.70 2.16 1.21
N SER A 89 11.36 2.73 2.35
CA SER A 89 10.55 2.05 3.35
C SER A 89 9.09 1.91 2.92
N LEU A 90 8.44 0.83 3.33
CA LEU A 90 7.01 0.63 3.11
C LEU A 90 6.22 1.64 3.94
N ALA A 91 5.16 2.21 3.36
CA ALA A 91 4.22 3.01 4.15
C ALA A 91 3.55 2.15 5.23
N VAL A 92 3.36 2.70 6.45
CA VAL A 92 2.68 2.03 7.57
C VAL A 92 1.34 1.43 7.15
N THR A 93 0.56 2.13 6.30
CA THR A 93 -0.70 1.61 5.75
C THR A 93 -0.55 0.31 4.95
N THR A 94 0.61 0.11 4.33
CA THR A 94 0.92 -1.16 3.63
C THR A 94 1.17 -2.28 4.63
N VAL A 95 1.90 -1.99 5.73
CA VAL A 95 2.15 -2.95 6.82
C VAL A 95 0.85 -3.33 7.52
N VAL A 96 -0.02 -2.35 7.81
CA VAL A 96 -1.40 -2.60 8.28
C VAL A 96 -2.15 -3.55 7.34
N GLY A 97 -1.99 -3.37 6.01
CA GLY A 97 -2.57 -4.26 5.03
C GLY A 97 -2.01 -5.70 5.09
N TYR A 98 -0.75 -5.90 5.45
CA TYR A 98 -0.16 -7.23 5.65
C TYR A 98 -0.77 -7.93 6.85
N TRP A 99 -1.00 -7.22 7.95
CA TRP A 99 -1.75 -7.71 9.10
C TRP A 99 -3.18 -8.10 8.74
N LEU A 100 -3.98 -7.13 8.23
CA LEU A 100 -5.42 -7.30 8.04
C LEU A 100 -5.78 -8.31 6.96
N TYR A 101 -5.11 -8.20 5.81
CA TYR A 101 -5.46 -8.93 4.59
C TYR A 101 -4.47 -10.05 4.27
N GLY A 102 -3.30 -10.04 4.92
CA GLY A 102 -2.33 -11.14 4.84
C GLY A 102 -2.56 -12.13 5.99
N PHE A 103 -2.06 -11.80 7.18
CA PHE A 103 -2.06 -12.70 8.33
C PHE A 103 -3.48 -13.10 8.76
N ARG A 104 -4.34 -12.14 9.14
CA ARG A 104 -5.70 -12.44 9.62
C ARG A 104 -6.57 -13.21 8.64
N LYS A 105 -6.31 -13.10 7.33
CA LYS A 105 -7.05 -13.86 6.31
C LYS A 105 -6.42 -15.22 5.99
N ALA A 106 -5.18 -15.45 6.44
CA ALA A 106 -4.55 -16.76 6.36
C ALA A 106 -4.83 -17.64 7.59
N THR A 107 -5.16 -17.06 8.75
CA THR A 107 -5.35 -17.83 9.99
C THR A 107 -6.44 -18.89 9.93
N PRO A 108 -7.62 -18.71 9.28
CA PRO A 108 -8.58 -19.80 9.14
C PRO A 108 -8.02 -21.00 8.36
N PHE A 109 -7.21 -20.75 7.33
CA PHE A 109 -6.51 -21.81 6.60
C PHE A 109 -5.47 -22.53 7.49
N LEU A 110 -4.70 -21.79 8.29
CA LEU A 110 -3.74 -22.38 9.23
C LEU A 110 -4.43 -23.26 10.27
N SER A 111 -5.58 -22.82 10.79
CA SER A 111 -6.39 -23.62 11.71
C SER A 111 -6.89 -24.93 11.07
N LEU A 112 -7.36 -24.86 9.81
CA LEU A 112 -7.74 -26.06 9.06
C LEU A 112 -6.57 -26.99 8.84
N LEU A 113 -5.40 -26.46 8.49
CA LEU A 113 -4.19 -27.23 8.26
C LEU A 113 -3.69 -27.89 9.55
N HIS A 114 -3.69 -27.17 10.69
CA HIS A 114 -3.39 -27.72 12.01
C HIS A 114 -4.33 -28.88 12.35
N THR A 115 -5.65 -28.66 12.23
CA THR A 115 -6.65 -29.71 12.51
C THR A 115 -6.46 -30.94 11.61
N ALA A 116 -6.18 -30.74 10.33
CA ALA A 116 -6.00 -31.84 9.39
C ALA A 116 -4.69 -32.60 9.61
N SER A 117 -3.62 -31.94 10.03
CA SER A 117 -2.31 -32.55 10.27
C SER A 117 -2.16 -33.20 11.65
N GLY A 118 -2.98 -32.77 12.63
CA GLY A 118 -2.90 -33.19 14.02
C GLY A 118 -1.61 -32.77 14.75
N LYS A 119 -0.82 -31.86 14.17
CA LYS A 119 0.44 -31.37 14.76
C LYS A 119 0.49 -29.85 14.78
N ASN A 120 1.30 -29.31 15.68
CA ASN A 120 1.61 -27.88 15.66
C ASN A 120 2.38 -27.52 14.39
N LEU A 121 1.97 -26.44 13.75
CA LEU A 121 2.58 -25.94 12.52
C LEU A 121 3.74 -25.00 12.85
N SER A 122 4.81 -25.14 12.07
CA SER A 122 5.98 -24.25 12.11
C SER A 122 6.15 -23.52 10.77
N MET A 123 7.06 -22.56 10.74
CA MET A 123 7.44 -21.89 9.48
C MET A 123 7.99 -22.88 8.44
N GLY A 124 8.64 -23.97 8.86
CA GLY A 124 9.12 -25.03 7.98
C GLY A 124 8.00 -25.81 7.26
N ASP A 125 6.79 -25.82 7.81
CA ASP A 125 5.64 -26.48 7.19
C ASP A 125 5.04 -25.65 6.03
N LEU A 126 5.44 -24.39 5.89
CA LEU A 126 5.00 -23.49 4.82
C LEU A 126 5.83 -23.73 3.54
N ASN A 127 5.69 -24.89 2.95
CA ASN A 127 6.37 -25.30 1.71
C ASN A 127 5.49 -25.05 0.47
N THR A 128 5.99 -25.39 -0.72
CA THR A 128 5.28 -25.23 -2.00
C THR A 128 3.90 -25.88 -2.00
N HIS A 129 3.78 -27.09 -1.38
CA HIS A 129 2.51 -27.81 -1.31
C HIS A 129 1.50 -27.03 -0.46
N THR A 130 1.89 -26.58 0.74
CA THR A 130 1.07 -25.79 1.65
C THR A 130 0.62 -24.47 1.02
N ILE A 131 1.53 -23.79 0.30
CA ILE A 131 1.18 -22.54 -0.40
C ILE A 131 0.17 -22.81 -1.53
N ASN A 132 0.29 -23.91 -2.26
CA ASN A 132 -0.71 -24.30 -3.26
C ASN A 132 -2.07 -24.64 -2.63
N GLN A 133 -2.09 -25.31 -1.48
CA GLN A 133 -3.31 -25.54 -0.72
C GLN A 133 -3.97 -24.21 -0.26
N PHE A 134 -3.18 -23.23 0.17
CA PHE A 134 -3.70 -21.90 0.50
C PHE A 134 -4.32 -21.20 -0.71
N VAL A 135 -3.73 -21.33 -1.90
CA VAL A 135 -4.34 -20.82 -3.14
C VAL A 135 -5.71 -21.48 -3.42
N GLN A 136 -5.80 -22.81 -3.24
CA GLN A 136 -7.07 -23.53 -3.43
C GLN A 136 -8.10 -23.13 -2.36
N TYR A 137 -7.67 -22.98 -1.10
CA TYR A 137 -8.52 -22.47 -0.03
C TYR A 137 -9.11 -21.10 -0.42
N LEU A 138 -8.29 -20.14 -0.84
CA LEU A 138 -8.75 -18.82 -1.26
C LEU A 138 -9.71 -18.87 -2.46
N ARG A 139 -9.51 -19.79 -3.40
CA ARG A 139 -10.41 -19.97 -4.57
C ARG A 139 -11.81 -20.49 -4.18
N ASN A 140 -11.88 -21.25 -3.10
CA ASN A 140 -13.13 -21.81 -2.59
C ASN A 140 -13.88 -20.80 -1.68
N GLU A 141 -13.23 -19.73 -1.23
CA GLU A 141 -13.88 -18.69 -0.45
C GLU A 141 -14.92 -17.92 -1.29
N PRO A 142 -16.10 -17.59 -0.72
CA PRO A 142 -17.17 -16.88 -1.43
C PRO A 142 -16.87 -15.38 -1.59
N ILE A 143 -15.67 -15.04 -2.05
CA ILE A 143 -15.19 -13.68 -2.26
C ILE A 143 -14.73 -13.48 -3.71
N GLY A 144 -14.81 -12.25 -4.19
CA GLY A 144 -14.43 -11.93 -5.57
C GLY A 144 -12.96 -12.21 -5.87
N TYR A 145 -12.68 -12.63 -7.10
CA TYR A 145 -11.36 -13.08 -7.57
C TYR A 145 -10.21 -12.07 -7.32
N VAL A 146 -10.50 -10.77 -7.47
CA VAL A 146 -9.54 -9.69 -7.17
C VAL A 146 -9.22 -9.64 -5.66
N THR A 147 -10.21 -9.90 -4.81
CA THR A 147 -10.06 -9.95 -3.35
C THR A 147 -9.22 -11.17 -2.95
N GLN A 148 -9.48 -12.34 -3.55
CA GLN A 148 -8.68 -13.56 -3.34
C GLN A 148 -7.20 -13.29 -3.66
N LYS A 149 -6.92 -12.69 -4.83
CA LYS A 149 -5.57 -12.25 -5.20
C LYS A 149 -4.97 -11.29 -4.18
N SER A 150 -5.76 -10.32 -3.70
CA SER A 150 -5.29 -9.34 -2.73
C SER A 150 -4.84 -10.01 -1.43
N TYR A 151 -5.63 -10.95 -0.90
CA TYR A 151 -5.30 -11.70 0.31
C TYR A 151 -4.05 -12.53 0.11
N TYR A 152 -3.96 -13.27 -0.99
CA TYR A 152 -2.77 -14.03 -1.36
C TYR A 152 -1.53 -13.12 -1.41
N THR A 153 -1.60 -12.02 -2.17
CA THR A 153 -0.45 -11.13 -2.35
C THR A 153 0.03 -10.53 -1.03
N LYS A 154 -0.90 -10.19 -0.11
CA LYS A 154 -0.56 -9.64 1.21
C LYS A 154 0.05 -10.70 2.13
N ALA A 155 -0.48 -11.92 2.13
CA ALA A 155 0.09 -13.03 2.89
C ALA A 155 1.52 -13.37 2.40
N ILE A 156 1.71 -13.48 1.09
CA ILE A 156 3.04 -13.74 0.51
C ILE A 156 4.02 -12.61 0.78
N ALA A 157 3.57 -11.35 0.75
CA ALA A 157 4.43 -10.22 1.08
C ALA A 157 4.91 -10.27 2.54
N LEU A 158 4.04 -10.68 3.46
CA LEU A 158 4.41 -10.88 4.86
C LEU A 158 5.38 -12.07 5.03
N LEU A 159 5.12 -13.21 4.40
CA LEU A 159 6.03 -14.36 4.46
C LEU A 159 7.41 -14.05 3.85
N ARG A 160 7.45 -13.24 2.79
CA ARG A 160 8.73 -12.72 2.25
C ARG A 160 9.46 -11.82 3.24
N ALA A 161 8.73 -11.05 4.05
CA ALA A 161 9.34 -10.29 5.13
C ALA A 161 9.88 -11.22 6.22
N CYS A 162 9.15 -12.27 6.61
CA CYS A 162 9.65 -13.30 7.53
C CYS A 162 10.96 -13.91 7.01
N TYR A 163 11.02 -14.28 5.73
CA TYR A 163 12.25 -14.78 5.12
C TYR A 163 13.37 -13.75 5.15
N ARG A 164 13.12 -12.50 4.74
CA ARG A 164 14.11 -11.42 4.73
C ARG A 164 14.71 -11.16 6.11
N PHE A 165 13.92 -11.29 7.15
CA PHE A 165 14.36 -11.08 8.54
C PHE A 165 14.92 -12.33 9.21
N GLY A 166 15.04 -13.46 8.49
CA GLY A 166 15.59 -14.70 9.02
C GLY A 166 14.64 -15.54 9.88
N PHE A 167 13.33 -15.21 9.88
CA PHE A 167 12.32 -15.97 10.62
C PHE A 167 11.76 -17.19 9.88
N TRP A 168 12.20 -17.43 8.65
CA TRP A 168 11.80 -18.57 7.84
C TRP A 168 13.06 -19.34 7.40
N PRO A 169 13.44 -20.40 8.13
CA PRO A 169 14.66 -21.12 7.85
C PRO A 169 14.57 -21.90 6.52
N GLU A 170 15.68 -21.93 5.79
CA GLU A 170 16.01 -22.82 4.66
C GLU A 170 14.90 -23.09 3.62
N VAL A 171 14.07 -22.08 3.30
CA VAL A 171 13.14 -22.20 2.19
C VAL A 171 13.79 -21.71 0.90
N ASP A 172 13.63 -22.45 -0.19
CA ASP A 172 13.97 -21.92 -1.51
C ASP A 172 12.90 -20.92 -1.94
N ILE A 173 13.17 -19.65 -1.64
CA ILE A 173 12.26 -18.54 -1.92
C ILE A 173 11.92 -18.39 -3.41
N LYS A 174 12.69 -18.99 -4.32
CA LYS A 174 12.44 -18.89 -5.76
C LYS A 174 11.39 -19.89 -6.23
N THR A 175 11.30 -21.04 -5.58
CA THR A 175 10.44 -22.14 -6.00
C THR A 175 9.20 -22.34 -5.13
N VAL A 176 9.18 -21.78 -3.92
CA VAL A 176 8.05 -21.95 -2.97
C VAL A 176 6.74 -21.33 -3.46
N TRP A 177 6.81 -20.32 -4.32
CA TRP A 177 5.63 -19.61 -4.81
C TRP A 177 5.14 -20.17 -6.14
N PRO A 178 3.83 -20.48 -6.28
CA PRO A 178 3.27 -20.85 -7.58
C PRO A 178 3.34 -19.67 -8.55
N ALA A 179 3.67 -19.96 -9.79
CA ALA A 179 3.69 -18.99 -10.86
C ALA A 179 2.25 -18.49 -11.14
N ASN A 180 2.03 -17.20 -10.97
CA ASN A 180 0.78 -16.49 -11.27
C ASN A 180 -0.52 -17.24 -10.87
N PRO A 181 -0.76 -17.51 -9.58
CA PRO A 181 -1.88 -18.34 -9.12
C PRO A 181 -3.26 -17.69 -9.41
N PHE A 182 -3.30 -16.41 -9.73
CA PHE A 182 -4.51 -15.66 -10.08
C PHE A 182 -4.36 -14.96 -11.45
N PRO A 183 -4.33 -15.73 -12.56
CA PRO A 183 -4.18 -15.16 -13.90
C PRO A 183 -5.36 -14.25 -14.26
N ASN A 184 -5.11 -13.25 -15.10
CA ASN A 184 -6.13 -12.30 -15.59
C ASN A 184 -6.87 -11.46 -14.51
N SER A 185 -6.46 -11.53 -13.26
CA SER A 185 -7.08 -10.75 -12.16
C SER A 185 -6.95 -9.23 -12.36
N ASN A 186 -6.02 -8.77 -13.22
CA ASN A 186 -5.90 -7.37 -13.60
C ASN A 186 -6.78 -7.00 -14.80
N LYS A 187 -7.43 -7.96 -15.46
CA LYS A 187 -8.46 -7.64 -16.43
C LYS A 187 -9.58 -6.94 -15.67
N ARG A 188 -9.71 -5.66 -15.88
CA ARG A 188 -10.76 -4.85 -15.27
C ARG A 188 -12.11 -5.50 -15.54
N SER A 189 -12.79 -5.99 -14.50
CA SER A 189 -14.24 -5.94 -14.48
C SER A 189 -14.60 -4.51 -14.88
N LYS A 190 -15.50 -4.31 -15.82
CA LYS A 190 -15.90 -2.97 -16.31
C LYS A 190 -15.97 -2.03 -15.11
N GLY A 191 -15.09 -1.02 -15.08
CA GLY A 191 -15.10 -0.03 -14.01
C GLY A 191 -16.45 0.67 -13.96
N GLN A 192 -16.72 1.40 -12.89
CA GLN A 192 -17.90 2.25 -12.81
C GLN A 192 -18.05 3.05 -14.11
N LYS A 193 -19.27 3.09 -14.65
CA LYS A 193 -19.55 3.86 -15.85
C LYS A 193 -19.21 5.31 -15.59
N ALA A 194 -18.40 5.90 -16.45
CA ALA A 194 -18.10 7.32 -16.35
C ALA A 194 -19.38 8.15 -16.46
N LEU A 195 -19.46 9.25 -15.73
CA LEU A 195 -20.57 10.19 -15.84
C LEU A 195 -20.76 10.60 -17.30
N SER A 196 -21.97 10.56 -17.78
CA SER A 196 -22.33 11.14 -19.08
C SER A 196 -22.04 12.65 -19.08
N LYS A 197 -21.94 13.22 -20.26
CA LYS A 197 -21.71 14.67 -20.41
C LYS A 197 -22.76 15.51 -19.66
N ASN A 198 -24.01 15.07 -19.68
CA ASN A 198 -25.11 15.77 -19.00
C ASN A 198 -25.04 15.62 -17.48
N GLU A 199 -24.74 14.42 -16.98
CA GLU A 199 -24.52 14.20 -15.54
C GLU A 199 -23.35 15.02 -15.02
N LYS A 200 -22.22 15.03 -15.76
CA LYS A 200 -21.07 15.85 -15.40
C LYS A 200 -21.41 17.32 -15.34
N ARG A 201 -22.16 17.86 -16.33
CA ARG A 201 -22.63 19.26 -16.31
C ARG A 201 -23.50 19.58 -15.10
N ARG A 202 -24.42 18.67 -14.74
CA ARG A 202 -25.30 18.83 -13.56
C ARG A 202 -24.51 18.88 -12.28
N VAL A 203 -23.53 17.96 -12.10
CA VAL A 203 -22.66 17.92 -10.93
C VAL A 203 -21.83 19.21 -10.83
N VAL A 204 -21.18 19.63 -11.93
CA VAL A 204 -20.39 20.87 -11.97
C VAL A 204 -21.26 22.09 -11.61
N LYS A 205 -22.49 22.19 -12.17
CA LYS A 205 -23.41 23.28 -11.84
C LYS A 205 -23.80 23.30 -10.36
N ALA A 206 -24.09 22.13 -9.78
CA ALA A 206 -24.42 22.01 -8.37
C ALA A 206 -23.23 22.42 -7.47
N LEU A 207 -22.02 21.92 -7.79
CA LEU A 207 -20.81 22.27 -7.06
C LEU A 207 -20.51 23.77 -7.10
N ARG A 208 -20.67 24.40 -8.28
CA ARG A 208 -20.47 25.85 -8.40
C ARG A 208 -21.40 26.60 -7.45
N LYS A 209 -22.69 26.27 -7.44
CA LYS A 209 -23.67 26.89 -6.54
C LYS A 209 -23.27 26.73 -5.06
N GLU A 210 -22.81 25.54 -4.68
CA GLU A 210 -22.35 25.30 -3.30
C GLU A 210 -21.05 26.05 -2.98
N MET A 211 -20.11 26.13 -3.92
CA MET A 211 -18.88 26.91 -3.75
C MET A 211 -19.20 28.41 -3.58
N GLU A 212 -20.11 28.98 -4.39
CA GLU A 212 -20.58 30.36 -4.25
C GLU A 212 -21.18 30.57 -2.85
N ARG A 213 -21.98 29.62 -2.33
CA ARG A 213 -22.52 29.65 -0.97
C ARG A 213 -21.40 29.66 0.06
N ILE A 214 -20.43 28.76 -0.04
CA ILE A 214 -19.31 28.62 0.90
C ILE A 214 -18.50 29.94 0.95
N VAL A 215 -18.16 30.51 -0.21
CA VAL A 215 -17.37 31.75 -0.29
C VAL A 215 -18.13 32.95 0.29
N ALA A 216 -19.45 32.97 0.14
CA ALA A 216 -20.28 34.04 0.66
C ALA A 216 -20.50 34.00 2.20
N HIS A 217 -20.19 32.90 2.86
CA HIS A 217 -20.36 32.71 4.30
C HIS A 217 -19.01 32.88 5.02
N SER A 218 -19.07 33.53 6.18
CA SER A 218 -17.91 33.78 7.07
C SER A 218 -17.76 32.69 8.13
N ASP A 219 -18.69 31.75 8.20
CA ASP A 219 -18.68 30.71 9.22
C ASP A 219 -17.60 29.65 8.93
N PRO A 220 -17.07 28.99 9.97
CA PRO A 220 -16.14 27.88 9.79
C PRO A 220 -16.75 26.77 8.91
N LEU A 221 -15.93 26.19 8.01
CA LEU A 221 -16.36 25.12 7.12
C LEU A 221 -16.78 23.88 7.92
N ASP A 222 -17.95 23.36 7.63
CA ASP A 222 -18.39 22.08 8.16
C ASP A 222 -17.91 20.89 7.30
N SER A 223 -18.27 19.67 7.72
CA SER A 223 -17.87 18.44 6.98
C SER A 223 -18.48 18.37 5.57
N TYR A 224 -19.66 18.97 5.35
CA TYR A 224 -20.30 19.04 4.04
C TYR A 224 -19.54 20.00 3.13
N ASP A 225 -19.20 21.18 3.63
CA ASP A 225 -18.45 22.19 2.90
C ASP A 225 -17.07 21.65 2.49
N LEU A 226 -16.38 20.98 3.41
CA LEU A 226 -15.11 20.30 3.10
C LEU A 226 -15.26 19.23 2.02
N ALA A 227 -16.36 18.46 2.04
CA ALA A 227 -16.63 17.46 1.01
C ALA A 227 -16.88 18.11 -0.36
N VAL A 228 -17.59 19.25 -0.42
CA VAL A 228 -17.79 20.05 -1.63
C VAL A 228 -16.47 20.57 -2.18
N CYS A 229 -15.59 21.12 -1.34
CA CYS A 229 -14.25 21.57 -1.73
C CYS A 229 -13.40 20.42 -2.30
N VAL A 230 -13.33 19.30 -1.60
CA VAL A 230 -12.59 18.11 -2.04
C VAL A 230 -13.09 17.61 -3.39
N LEU A 231 -14.40 17.54 -3.58
CA LEU A 231 -15.00 17.08 -4.84
C LEU A 231 -14.74 18.07 -5.98
N SER A 232 -14.78 19.37 -5.71
CA SER A 232 -14.48 20.42 -6.67
C SER A 232 -13.03 20.35 -7.16
N ILE A 233 -12.07 20.19 -6.25
CA ILE A 233 -10.66 19.99 -6.57
C ILE A 233 -10.48 18.69 -7.37
N ALA A 234 -11.10 17.58 -6.95
CA ALA A 234 -11.00 16.31 -7.63
C ALA A 234 -11.50 16.37 -9.10
N LEU A 235 -12.64 17.02 -9.32
CA LEU A 235 -13.21 17.18 -10.66
C LEU A 235 -12.40 18.11 -11.56
N SER A 236 -11.77 19.13 -11.00
CA SER A 236 -10.97 20.11 -11.73
C SER A 236 -9.58 19.58 -12.09
N THR A 237 -9.00 18.76 -11.22
CA THR A 237 -7.60 18.32 -11.33
C THR A 237 -7.42 16.85 -11.71
N GLY A 238 -8.45 16.02 -11.53
CA GLY A 238 -8.34 14.56 -11.65
C GLY A 238 -7.55 13.91 -10.51
N MET A 239 -7.23 14.64 -9.45
CA MET A 239 -6.49 14.10 -8.32
C MET A 239 -7.34 13.13 -7.51
N ASN A 240 -6.68 12.11 -6.93
CA ASN A 240 -7.31 11.20 -5.98
C ASN A 240 -7.53 11.88 -4.62
N ARG A 241 -8.45 11.34 -3.81
CA ARG A 241 -8.81 11.87 -2.49
C ARG A 241 -7.60 12.09 -1.57
N THR A 242 -6.69 11.12 -1.46
CA THR A 242 -5.57 11.20 -0.52
C THR A 242 -4.66 12.40 -0.76
N PRO A 243 -4.12 12.65 -1.97
CA PRO A 243 -3.36 13.87 -2.25
C PRO A 243 -4.13 15.17 -1.99
N ILE A 244 -5.46 15.20 -2.17
CA ILE A 244 -6.26 16.38 -1.91
C ILE A 244 -6.36 16.65 -0.40
N LEU A 245 -6.59 15.62 0.41
CA LEU A 245 -6.67 15.74 1.87
C LEU A 245 -5.30 16.02 2.54
N GLU A 246 -4.21 15.89 1.80
CA GLU A 246 -2.85 16.18 2.23
C GLU A 246 -2.33 17.52 1.68
N LEU A 247 -3.18 18.32 1.03
CA LEU A 247 -2.80 19.66 0.59
C LEU A 247 -2.50 20.55 1.80
N VAL A 248 -1.46 21.36 1.65
CA VAL A 248 -1.03 22.36 2.64
C VAL A 248 -1.47 23.74 2.18
N THR A 249 -1.49 24.70 3.07
CA THR A 249 -2.00 26.06 2.81
C THR A 249 -1.25 26.81 1.71
N ASP A 250 0.01 26.47 1.44
CA ASP A 250 0.85 27.05 0.40
C ASP A 250 0.89 26.21 -0.90
N CYS A 251 -0.03 25.24 -1.03
CA CYS A 251 -0.11 24.37 -2.20
C CYS A 251 -0.43 25.10 -3.51
N VAL A 252 -1.00 26.30 -3.46
CA VAL A 252 -1.32 27.11 -4.63
C VAL A 252 -0.25 28.19 -4.84
N GLN A 253 0.55 28.01 -5.88
CA GLN A 253 1.70 28.88 -6.19
C GLN A 253 1.51 29.65 -7.51
N PRO A 254 2.11 30.84 -7.67
CA PRO A 254 2.14 31.52 -8.96
C PRO A 254 2.85 30.67 -10.00
N HIS A 255 2.34 30.69 -11.23
CA HIS A 255 3.04 30.04 -12.33
C HIS A 255 4.26 30.90 -12.73
N PRO A 256 5.50 30.33 -12.84
CA PRO A 256 6.71 31.13 -13.01
C PRO A 256 6.76 31.92 -14.33
N LEU A 257 6.06 31.46 -15.37
CA LEU A 257 6.14 32.06 -16.71
C LEU A 257 4.82 32.67 -17.19
N LYS A 258 3.70 32.39 -16.51
CA LYS A 258 2.36 32.77 -16.99
C LYS A 258 1.54 33.36 -15.85
N SER A 259 1.35 34.67 -15.85
CA SER A 259 0.62 35.39 -14.80
C SER A 259 -0.86 34.98 -14.67
N ASN A 260 -1.45 34.45 -15.76
CA ASN A 260 -2.83 33.99 -15.81
C ASN A 260 -3.00 32.54 -15.33
N LEU A 261 -1.94 31.90 -14.84
CA LEU A 261 -1.98 30.54 -14.30
C LEU A 261 -1.54 30.53 -12.83
N ARG A 262 -2.05 29.53 -12.11
CA ARG A 262 -1.58 29.10 -10.79
C ARG A 262 -1.13 27.65 -10.88
N LEU A 263 -0.25 27.23 -10.01
CA LEU A 263 0.17 25.86 -9.87
C LEU A 263 -0.42 25.30 -8.57
N LEU A 264 -1.17 24.22 -8.68
CA LEU A 264 -1.52 23.41 -7.51
C LEU A 264 -0.42 22.35 -7.35
N VAL A 265 0.32 22.45 -6.27
CA VAL A 265 1.43 21.56 -5.94
C VAL A 265 0.96 20.58 -4.87
N SER A 266 1.09 19.30 -5.12
CA SER A 266 0.75 18.25 -4.15
C SER A 266 1.82 17.20 -4.12
N PHE A 267 1.96 16.53 -2.98
CA PHE A 267 2.92 15.45 -2.81
C PHE A 267 2.20 14.11 -2.88
N LYS A 268 2.63 13.25 -3.78
CA LYS A 268 2.14 11.89 -3.89
C LYS A 268 3.05 10.94 -3.14
N ARG A 269 2.69 10.55 -1.92
CA ARG A 269 3.48 9.61 -1.09
C ARG A 269 3.80 8.31 -1.81
N ARG A 270 2.83 7.75 -2.55
CA ARG A 270 3.04 6.57 -3.38
C ARG A 270 3.89 6.95 -4.60
N GLY A 271 5.16 6.65 -4.56
CA GLY A 271 6.12 6.95 -5.62
C GLY A 271 6.98 8.19 -5.32
N ASN A 272 6.85 8.78 -4.13
CA ASN A 272 7.68 9.89 -3.65
C ASN A 272 7.83 11.00 -4.70
N ALA A 273 6.72 11.46 -5.26
CA ALA A 273 6.71 12.38 -6.39
C ALA A 273 5.85 13.61 -6.11
N THR A 274 6.37 14.78 -6.45
CA THR A 274 5.57 16.01 -6.50
C THR A 274 4.71 16.01 -7.76
N GLN A 275 3.42 16.22 -7.60
CA GLN A 275 2.47 16.45 -8.70
C GLN A 275 2.19 17.93 -8.79
N VAL A 276 2.28 18.48 -10.01
CA VAL A 276 1.99 19.89 -10.30
C VAL A 276 0.90 19.95 -11.35
N VAL A 277 -0.19 20.64 -11.03
CA VAL A 277 -1.31 20.85 -11.94
C VAL A 277 -1.44 22.35 -12.20
N ALA A 278 -1.40 22.76 -13.46
CA ALA A 278 -1.63 24.15 -13.84
C ALA A 278 -3.13 24.46 -13.87
N LEU A 279 -3.54 25.44 -13.08
CA LEU A 279 -4.90 25.94 -12.99
C LEU A 279 -4.95 27.30 -13.69
N ARG A 280 -5.98 27.54 -14.51
CA ARG A 280 -6.22 28.87 -15.06
C ARG A 280 -6.69 29.78 -13.92
N LYS A 281 -6.14 30.98 -13.86
CA LYS A 281 -6.63 32.03 -13.00
C LYS A 281 -7.92 32.59 -13.65
N SER A 282 -9.04 31.86 -13.53
CA SER A 282 -10.35 32.45 -13.71
C SER A 282 -10.77 33.06 -12.37
N GLU A 283 -11.64 34.02 -12.37
CA GLU A 283 -12.21 34.59 -11.13
C GLU A 283 -12.70 33.47 -10.20
N GLU A 284 -13.26 32.37 -10.77
CA GLU A 284 -13.75 31.18 -10.08
C GLU A 284 -12.66 30.36 -9.35
N VAL A 285 -11.43 30.33 -9.87
CA VAL A 285 -10.31 29.54 -9.26
C VAL A 285 -9.58 30.36 -8.21
N SER A 286 -9.60 31.69 -8.34
CA SER A 286 -9.07 32.60 -7.30
C SER A 286 -9.84 32.45 -5.98
N GLU A 287 -11.12 32.23 -6.05
CA GLU A 287 -12.00 32.00 -4.88
C GLU A 287 -11.75 30.65 -4.22
N MET A 288 -11.59 29.56 -5.03
CA MET A 288 -11.24 28.23 -4.48
C MET A 288 -9.87 28.17 -3.78
N ALA A 289 -8.94 29.05 -4.17
CA ALA A 289 -7.59 29.06 -3.61
C ALA A 289 -7.47 29.93 -2.35
N SER A 290 -8.53 30.68 -2.02
CA SER A 290 -8.58 31.59 -0.87
C SER A 290 -9.28 30.97 0.36
N ILE A 291 -9.87 29.78 0.20
CA ILE A 291 -10.47 28.96 1.25
C ILE A 291 -9.48 27.95 1.80
#